data_04ed68b968ee1ca14d8d1ccf373f5741
#
_entry.id   04ed68b968ee1ca14d8d1ccf373f5741
#
_cell.length_a   1.000
_cell.length_b   1.000
_cell.length_c   1.000
_cell.angle_alpha   90.00
_cell.angle_beta   90.00
_cell.angle_gamma   90.00
#
_symmetry.space_group_name_H-M   'P 1'
#
loop_
_entity.id
_entity.type
_entity.pdbx_description
1 polymer ?
#
loop_
_entity_poly.entity_id
_entity_poly.type
_entity_poly.pdbx_seq_one_letter_code
_entity_poly.pdbx_strand_id
1 'polypeptide(L)'
;MLSEGEERALLDALDDEFKAWTTYDQVLRDFGPARPFVNIVDAEARHIEALREVFARYGLEVPENPWTGRVPRFASLREACEAGIEAEIANVALYDRLLRSTTRPDLLFVFRNLRRASQERHLRAFRRCASRGR
;
A
#
# COMPACT_ATOMS: atom_id res chain seq x y z
N MET A 1 2.31 -18.69 17.92
CA MET A 1 3.42 -17.71 17.89
C MET A 1 3.99 -17.59 16.48
N LEU A 2 4.25 -16.38 16.04
CA LEU A 2 4.79 -16.13 14.70
C LEU A 2 6.27 -16.47 14.62
N SER A 3 6.72 -16.94 13.46
CA SER A 3 8.14 -17.06 13.18
C SER A 3 8.75 -15.68 12.91
N GLU A 4 10.08 -15.58 12.96
CA GLU A 4 10.78 -14.34 12.60
C GLU A 4 10.44 -13.90 11.17
N GLY A 5 10.35 -14.86 10.24
CA GLY A 5 9.97 -14.58 8.86
C GLY A 5 8.56 -14.03 8.72
N GLU A 6 7.62 -14.53 9.52
CA GLU A 6 6.24 -14.03 9.52
C GLU A 6 6.17 -12.63 10.12
N GLU A 7 6.89 -12.36 11.20
CA GLU A 7 6.97 -11.00 11.76
C GLU A 7 7.56 -10.03 10.75
N ARG A 8 8.63 -10.43 10.06
CA ARG A 8 9.26 -9.61 9.03
C ARG A 8 8.28 -9.33 7.89
N ALA A 9 7.52 -10.34 7.48
CA ALA A 9 6.53 -10.17 6.42
C ALA A 9 5.48 -9.14 6.79
N LEU A 10 4.98 -9.17 8.03
CA LEU A 10 4.01 -8.18 8.51
C LEU A 10 4.60 -6.78 8.55
N LEU A 11 5.85 -6.65 9.00
CA LEU A 11 6.54 -5.35 9.03
C LEU A 11 6.75 -4.80 7.62
N ASP A 12 7.15 -5.65 6.68
CA ASP A 12 7.36 -5.25 5.30
C ASP A 12 6.04 -4.80 4.64
N ALA A 13 4.96 -5.54 4.90
CA ALA A 13 3.63 -5.17 4.39
C ALA A 13 3.19 -3.81 4.93
N LEU A 14 3.31 -3.61 6.23
CA LEU A 14 2.90 -2.35 6.86
C LEU A 14 3.74 -1.18 6.37
N ASP A 15 5.05 -1.36 6.22
CA ASP A 15 5.95 -0.33 5.72
C ASP A 15 5.54 0.11 4.31
N ASP A 16 5.23 -0.84 3.44
CA ASP A 16 4.82 -0.54 2.07
C ASP A 16 3.48 0.18 2.03
N GLU A 17 2.52 -0.22 2.86
CA GLU A 17 1.23 0.46 2.94
C GLU A 17 1.38 1.88 3.51
N PHE A 18 2.23 2.07 4.51
CA PHE A 18 2.56 3.41 5.02
C PHE A 18 3.14 4.30 3.93
N LYS A 19 4.07 3.76 3.15
CA LYS A 19 4.70 4.51 2.06
C LYS A 19 3.67 4.90 1.01
N ALA A 20 2.80 3.98 0.62
CA ALA A 20 1.73 4.24 -0.35
C ALA A 20 0.78 5.31 0.16
N TRP A 21 0.28 5.15 1.38
CA TRP A 21 -0.63 6.13 1.98
C TRP A 21 0.00 7.52 2.03
N THR A 22 1.24 7.60 2.49
CA THR A 22 1.94 8.89 2.64
C THR A 22 2.18 9.55 1.29
N THR A 23 2.57 8.75 0.29
CA THR A 23 2.80 9.25 -1.07
C THR A 23 1.51 9.83 -1.66
N TYR A 24 0.41 9.08 -1.54
CA TYR A 24 -0.87 9.51 -2.11
C TYR A 24 -1.47 10.69 -1.35
N ASP A 25 -1.30 10.73 -0.03
CA ASP A 25 -1.69 11.88 0.78
C ASP A 25 -0.93 13.14 0.36
N GLN A 26 0.37 13.02 0.08
CA GLN A 26 1.18 14.14 -0.40
C GLN A 26 0.69 14.65 -1.75
N VAL A 27 0.29 13.75 -2.65
CA VAL A 27 -0.30 14.15 -3.94
C VAL A 27 -1.57 14.96 -3.73
N LEU A 28 -2.43 14.54 -2.81
CA LEU A 28 -3.66 15.29 -2.49
C LEU A 28 -3.36 16.67 -1.91
N ARG A 29 -2.32 16.79 -1.07
CA ARG A 29 -1.89 18.07 -0.52
C ARG A 29 -1.35 18.99 -1.60
N ASP A 30 -0.65 18.45 -2.57
CA ASP A 30 -0.02 19.24 -3.64
C ASP A 30 -0.99 19.63 -4.74
N PHE A 31 -1.95 18.79 -5.09
CA PHE A 31 -2.82 18.99 -6.26
C PHE A 31 -4.31 19.11 -5.93
N GLY A 32 -4.70 18.92 -4.66
CA GLY A 32 -6.10 18.92 -4.27
C GLY A 32 -6.74 17.53 -4.42
N PRO A 33 -8.08 17.44 -4.23
CA PRO A 33 -8.78 16.16 -4.14
C PRO A 33 -8.95 15.48 -5.51
N ALA A 34 -7.85 15.07 -6.11
CA ALA A 34 -7.82 14.49 -7.45
C ALA A 34 -8.09 12.98 -7.42
N ARG A 35 -8.82 12.50 -8.41
CA ARG A 35 -9.01 11.07 -8.63
C ARG A 35 -7.80 10.52 -9.40
N PRO A 36 -7.36 9.27 -9.13
CA PRO A 36 -7.96 8.31 -8.22
C PRO A 36 -7.42 8.40 -6.77
N PHE A 37 -6.53 9.35 -6.48
CA PHE A 37 -5.84 9.44 -5.20
C PHE A 37 -6.79 9.57 -4.02
N VAL A 38 -7.87 10.34 -4.18
CA VAL A 38 -8.85 10.58 -3.11
C VAL A 38 -9.51 9.26 -2.67
N ASN A 39 -9.70 8.32 -3.58
CA ASN A 39 -10.30 7.02 -3.26
C ASN A 39 -9.26 6.02 -2.79
N ILE A 40 -8.09 6.02 -3.42
CA ILE A 40 -7.03 5.05 -3.11
C ILE A 40 -6.39 5.33 -1.75
N VAL A 41 -6.23 6.60 -1.35
CA VAL A 41 -5.68 6.92 -0.03
C VAL A 41 -6.57 6.35 1.08
N ASP A 42 -7.89 6.37 0.91
CA ASP A 42 -8.82 5.79 1.87
C ASP A 42 -8.68 4.26 1.91
N ALA A 43 -8.49 3.63 0.75
CA ALA A 43 -8.25 2.20 0.68
C ALA A 43 -6.95 1.82 1.39
N GLU A 44 -5.88 2.60 1.19
CA GLU A 44 -4.62 2.36 1.89
C GLU A 44 -4.77 2.51 3.41
N ALA A 45 -5.58 3.46 3.88
CA ALA A 45 -5.86 3.59 5.30
C ALA A 45 -6.55 2.34 5.86
N ARG A 46 -7.48 1.76 5.10
CA ARG A 46 -8.14 0.51 5.50
C ARG A 46 -7.18 -0.67 5.50
N HIS A 47 -6.23 -0.71 4.55
CA HIS A 47 -5.19 -1.75 4.50
C HIS A 47 -4.30 -1.68 5.75
N ILE A 48 -3.91 -0.47 6.15
CA ILE A 48 -3.12 -0.26 7.36
C ILE A 48 -3.89 -0.76 8.59
N GLU A 49 -5.18 -0.46 8.71
CA GLU A 49 -5.99 -0.94 9.82
C GLU A 49 -6.11 -2.46 9.84
N ALA A 50 -6.27 -3.09 8.67
CA ALA A 50 -6.32 -4.54 8.58
C ALA A 50 -5.02 -5.19 9.09
N LEU A 51 -3.87 -4.59 8.73
CA LEU A 51 -2.59 -5.07 9.22
C LEU A 51 -2.41 -4.82 10.72
N ARG A 52 -2.86 -3.66 11.22
CA ARG A 52 -2.81 -3.35 12.66
C ARG A 52 -3.60 -4.37 13.47
N GLU A 53 -4.74 -4.84 12.97
CA GLU A 53 -5.54 -5.87 13.64
C GLU A 53 -4.75 -7.18 13.77
N VAL A 54 -3.98 -7.54 12.75
CA VAL A 54 -3.12 -8.73 12.80
C VAL A 54 -2.01 -8.54 13.83
N PHE A 55 -1.36 -7.37 13.84
CA PHE A 55 -0.34 -7.05 14.84
C PHE A 55 -0.90 -7.20 16.26
N ALA A 56 -2.08 -6.63 16.51
CA ALA A 56 -2.73 -6.71 17.82
C ALA A 56 -3.03 -8.16 18.22
N ARG A 57 -3.49 -8.97 17.27
CA ARG A 57 -3.81 -10.38 17.52
C ARG A 57 -2.60 -11.17 18.00
N TYR A 58 -1.42 -10.83 17.52
CA TYR A 58 -0.18 -11.52 17.89
C TYR A 58 0.64 -10.77 18.94
N GLY A 59 0.11 -9.69 19.50
CA GLY A 59 0.78 -8.91 20.53
C GLY A 59 2.02 -8.18 20.05
N LEU A 60 2.07 -7.85 18.77
CA LEU A 60 3.19 -7.12 18.17
C LEU A 60 3.00 -5.63 18.28
N GLU A 61 4.09 -4.91 18.56
CA GLU A 61 4.08 -3.46 18.54
C GLU A 61 4.00 -2.94 17.12
N VAL A 62 3.11 -1.98 16.87
CA VAL A 62 2.95 -1.35 15.56
C VAL A 62 3.95 -0.20 15.46
N PRO A 63 4.89 -0.24 14.50
CA PRO A 63 5.83 0.86 14.33
C PRO A 63 5.14 2.12 13.82
N GLU A 64 5.75 3.27 14.07
CA GLU A 64 5.28 4.52 13.51
C GLU A 64 5.56 4.58 12.02
N ASN A 65 4.78 5.38 11.29
CA ASN A 65 4.99 5.62 9.87
C ASN A 65 6.28 6.45 9.68
N PRO A 66 7.31 5.89 9.04
CA PRO A 66 8.57 6.61 8.86
C PRO A 66 8.62 7.51 7.64
N TRP A 67 7.55 7.52 6.84
CA TRP A 67 7.58 8.13 5.50
C TRP A 67 7.13 9.58 5.46
N THR A 68 6.53 10.12 6.51
CA THR A 68 6.07 11.52 6.53
C THR A 68 7.22 12.46 6.20
N GLY A 69 7.04 13.28 5.16
CA GLY A 69 8.07 14.19 4.68
C GLY A 69 9.20 13.55 3.91
N ARG A 70 9.13 12.24 3.63
CA ARG A 70 10.21 11.49 2.97
C ARG A 70 9.79 10.83 1.65
N VAL A 71 8.59 11.12 1.19
CA VAL A 71 8.11 10.57 -0.08
C VAL A 71 8.39 11.56 -1.21
N PRO A 72 8.53 11.08 -2.45
CA PRO A 72 8.76 11.98 -3.58
C PRO A 72 7.54 12.85 -3.85
N ARG A 73 7.76 14.02 -4.40
CA ARG A 73 6.72 14.92 -4.87
C ARG A 73 6.82 14.99 -6.39
N PHE A 74 5.69 15.18 -7.05
CA PHE A 74 5.60 15.07 -8.50
C PHE A 74 5.28 16.42 -9.12
N ALA A 75 5.75 16.63 -10.36
CA ALA A 75 5.53 17.89 -11.07
C ALA A 75 4.10 18.00 -11.62
N SER A 76 3.40 16.88 -11.81
CA SER A 76 2.04 16.85 -12.35
C SER A 76 1.28 15.64 -11.84
N LEU A 77 -0.05 15.68 -11.96
CA LEU A 77 -0.90 14.55 -11.64
C LEU A 77 -0.58 13.35 -12.53
N ARG A 78 -0.25 13.58 -13.79
CA ARG A 78 0.11 12.50 -14.70
C ARG A 78 1.35 11.76 -14.19
N GLU A 79 2.38 12.50 -13.80
CA GLU A 79 3.60 11.88 -13.24
C GLU A 79 3.28 11.11 -11.96
N ALA A 80 2.42 11.68 -11.11
CA ALA A 80 1.99 11.00 -9.90
C ALA A 80 1.26 9.69 -10.21
N CYS A 81 0.40 9.68 -11.23
CA CYS A 81 -0.29 8.46 -11.66
C CYS A 81 0.67 7.43 -12.25
N GLU A 82 1.66 7.87 -13.02
CA GLU A 82 2.69 6.98 -13.54
C GLU A 82 3.51 6.34 -12.41
N ALA A 83 3.86 7.13 -11.40
CA ALA A 83 4.52 6.61 -10.21
C ALA A 83 3.62 5.65 -9.43
N GLY A 84 2.31 5.91 -9.41
CA GLY A 84 1.31 5.02 -8.81
C GLY A 84 1.29 3.65 -9.47
N ILE A 85 1.37 3.61 -10.80
CA ILE A 85 1.46 2.34 -11.54
C ILE A 85 2.66 1.53 -11.05
N GLU A 86 3.84 2.14 -11.00
CA GLU A 86 5.06 1.45 -10.58
C GLU A 86 4.96 0.99 -9.12
N ALA A 87 4.40 1.83 -8.25
CA ALA A 87 4.23 1.49 -6.83
C ALA A 87 3.28 0.31 -6.64
N GLU A 88 2.17 0.25 -7.40
CA GLU A 88 1.21 -0.86 -7.29
C GLU A 88 1.78 -2.16 -7.87
N ILE A 89 2.55 -2.08 -8.94
CA ILE A 89 3.24 -3.26 -9.48
C ILE A 89 4.22 -3.81 -8.44
N ALA A 90 4.99 -2.95 -7.80
CA ALA A 90 5.92 -3.34 -6.75
C ALA A 90 5.18 -3.94 -5.53
N ASN A 91 4.03 -3.39 -5.20
CA ASN A 91 3.19 -3.87 -4.11
C ASN A 91 2.68 -5.29 -4.38
N VAL A 92 2.21 -5.56 -5.60
CA VAL A 92 1.78 -6.91 -5.99
C VAL A 92 2.94 -7.90 -5.87
N ALA A 93 4.12 -7.52 -6.36
CA ALA A 93 5.32 -8.37 -6.26
C ALA A 93 5.71 -8.63 -4.80
N LEU A 94 5.60 -7.61 -3.94
CA LEU A 94 5.83 -7.75 -2.51
C LEU A 94 4.89 -8.80 -1.91
N TYR A 95 3.59 -8.67 -2.13
CA TYR A 95 2.62 -9.63 -1.57
C TYR A 95 2.81 -11.03 -2.14
N ASP A 96 3.21 -11.18 -3.39
CA ASP A 96 3.56 -12.50 -3.94
C ASP A 96 4.68 -13.15 -3.12
N ARG A 97 5.67 -12.36 -2.72
CA ARG A 97 6.76 -12.84 -1.87
C ARG A 97 6.27 -13.16 -0.45
N LEU A 98 5.48 -12.27 0.14
CA LEU A 98 4.98 -12.44 1.50
C LEU A 98 4.06 -13.66 1.64
N LEU A 99 3.27 -13.97 0.62
CA LEU A 99 2.41 -15.14 0.62
C LEU A 99 3.20 -16.45 0.73
N ARG A 100 4.48 -16.43 0.35
CA ARG A 100 5.36 -17.60 0.49
C ARG A 100 6.01 -17.71 1.87
N SER A 101 5.86 -16.69 2.72
CA SER A 101 6.51 -16.64 4.04
C SER A 101 5.71 -17.31 5.15
N THR A 102 4.47 -17.68 4.89
CA THR A 102 3.56 -18.18 5.91
C THR A 102 2.60 -19.21 5.35
N THR A 103 2.11 -20.09 6.24
CA THR A 103 0.98 -20.98 5.95
C THR A 103 -0.21 -20.66 6.84
N ARG A 104 -0.13 -19.61 7.67
CA ARG A 104 -1.21 -19.24 8.57
C ARG A 104 -2.40 -18.68 7.80
N PRO A 105 -3.60 -19.22 8.00
CA PRO A 105 -4.78 -18.78 7.22
C PRO A 105 -5.09 -17.29 7.36
N ASP A 106 -4.93 -16.71 8.55
CA ASP A 106 -5.24 -15.30 8.78
C ASP A 106 -4.25 -14.37 8.06
N LEU A 107 -2.96 -14.70 8.05
CA LEU A 107 -1.96 -13.93 7.31
C LEU A 107 -2.20 -14.06 5.81
N LEU A 108 -2.42 -15.28 5.32
CA LEU A 108 -2.72 -15.53 3.91
C LEU A 108 -3.96 -14.74 3.46
N PHE A 109 -4.99 -14.71 4.28
CA PHE A 109 -6.22 -13.99 3.97
C PHE A 109 -5.97 -12.50 3.78
N VAL A 110 -5.27 -11.88 4.73
CA VAL A 110 -4.96 -10.44 4.67
C VAL A 110 -4.06 -10.14 3.45
N PHE A 111 -2.97 -10.89 3.28
CA PHE A 111 -2.04 -10.64 2.17
C PHE A 111 -2.73 -10.81 0.80
N ARG A 112 -3.58 -11.80 0.64
CA ARG A 112 -4.32 -12.00 -0.62
C ARG A 112 -5.29 -10.86 -0.89
N ASN A 113 -5.99 -10.38 0.14
CA ASN A 113 -6.93 -9.26 -0.02
C ASN A 113 -6.23 -7.98 -0.42
N LEU A 114 -5.09 -7.68 0.22
CA LEU A 114 -4.34 -6.46 -0.08
C LEU A 114 -3.74 -6.54 -1.48
N ARG A 115 -3.20 -7.70 -1.86
CA ARG A 115 -2.69 -7.93 -3.20
C ARG A 115 -3.79 -7.73 -4.27
N ARG A 116 -4.98 -8.27 -4.01
CA ARG A 116 -6.10 -8.15 -4.95
C ARG A 116 -6.50 -6.69 -5.16
N ALA A 117 -6.57 -5.90 -4.10
CA ALA A 117 -6.91 -4.48 -4.20
C ALA A 117 -5.92 -3.73 -5.09
N SER A 118 -4.61 -3.98 -4.90
CA SER A 118 -3.57 -3.35 -5.70
C SER A 118 -3.67 -3.76 -7.16
N GLN A 119 -3.81 -5.07 -7.43
CA GLN A 119 -3.81 -5.61 -8.78
C GLN A 119 -5.07 -5.24 -9.55
N GLU A 120 -6.25 -5.40 -8.95
CA GLU A 120 -7.51 -5.30 -9.68
C GLU A 120 -8.09 -3.89 -9.72
N ARG A 121 -7.84 -3.07 -8.70
CA ARG A 121 -8.45 -1.75 -8.57
C ARG A 121 -7.48 -0.59 -8.71
N HIS A 122 -6.44 -0.57 -7.90
CA HIS A 122 -5.51 0.56 -7.86
C HIS A 122 -4.72 0.69 -9.15
N LEU A 123 -4.16 -0.42 -9.63
CA LEU A 123 -3.34 -0.42 -10.84
C LEU A 123 -4.16 0.04 -12.05
N ARG A 124 -5.39 -0.47 -12.18
CA ARG A 124 -6.29 -0.08 -13.26
C ARG A 124 -6.62 1.41 -13.19
N ALA A 125 -6.91 1.92 -12.00
CA ALA A 125 -7.26 3.33 -11.80
C ALA A 125 -6.09 4.24 -12.15
N PHE A 126 -4.87 3.89 -11.74
CA PHE A 126 -3.68 4.68 -12.08
C PHE A 126 -3.38 4.66 -13.58
N ARG A 127 -3.54 3.52 -14.24
CA ARG A 127 -3.35 3.42 -15.68
C ARG A 127 -4.33 4.32 -16.44
N ARG A 128 -5.58 4.35 -15.98
CA ARG A 128 -6.60 5.22 -16.57
C ARG A 128 -6.24 6.69 -16.38
N CYS A 129 -5.79 7.06 -15.20
CA CYS A 129 -5.35 8.42 -14.90
C CYS A 129 -4.17 8.84 -15.76
N ALA A 130 -3.14 8.01 -15.85
CA ALA A 130 -1.94 8.30 -16.65
C ALA A 130 -2.31 8.48 -18.13
N SER A 131 -3.25 7.70 -18.64
CA SER A 131 -3.73 7.77 -20.02
C SER A 131 -4.46 9.08 -20.29
N ARG A 132 -5.30 9.54 -19.35
CA ARG A 132 -6.06 10.79 -19.51
C ARG A 132 -5.20 12.05 -19.50
N GLY A 133 -4.03 11.99 -18.90
CA GLY A 133 -3.11 13.11 -18.80
C GLY A 133 -2.46 13.51 -20.14
N ARG A 134 -2.75 12.82 -21.21
CA ARG A 134 -2.13 13.07 -22.54
C ARG A 134 -2.88 14.14 -23.33
#